data_f2cbd6f025ce3685a3489efc0d67dbd3
#
_entry.id   f2cbd6f025ce3685a3489efc0d67dbd3
#
_cell.length_a   1.000
_cell.length_b   1.000
_cell.length_c   1.000
_cell.angle_alpha   90.00
_cell.angle_beta   90.00
_cell.angle_gamma   90.00
#
_symmetry.space_group_name_H-M   'P 1'
#
loop_
_entity.id
_entity.type
_entity.pdbx_description
1 polymer ?
#
loop_
_entity_poly.entity_id
_entity_poly.type
_entity_poly.pdbx_seq_one_letter_code
_entity_poly.pdbx_strand_id
1 'polypeptide(L)'
;GTVKLSADGLPASIVANYDQANQLDRSISNEVLAKPVAFVVETSKGTEKLKPSKIEFLKQTPATLEWKVLLKGSDVEAECLAKMLFDGTINYQLKVTALRDVQVKDIRTVFDYTHYASKYIMGLGVKGGARPDSTIDWKWDTIKQQDRIWLGNVNAGMQVVFKDSNYKRPLVNIYYEFGRIRYPHS
;
A
#
# COMPACT_ATOMS: atom_id res chain seq x y z
N GLY A 1 -5.26 15.53 -4.53
CA GLY A 1 -4.04 14.79 -4.88
C GLY A 1 -4.14 14.13 -6.25
N THR A 2 -3.05 13.53 -6.67
CA THR A 2 -2.94 12.85 -7.96
C THR A 2 -2.21 11.52 -7.78
N VAL A 3 -2.71 10.47 -8.46
CA VAL A 3 -2.02 9.18 -8.56
C VAL A 3 -1.70 8.93 -10.03
N LYS A 4 -0.44 8.62 -10.33
CA LYS A 4 -0.02 8.13 -11.65
C LYS A 4 0.27 6.64 -11.56
N LEU A 5 -0.15 5.88 -12.56
CA LEU A 5 0.10 4.44 -12.63
C LEU A 5 1.32 4.16 -13.51
N SER A 6 2.11 3.17 -13.11
CA SER A 6 3.10 2.51 -13.96
C SER A 6 2.44 1.48 -14.87
N ALA A 7 3.21 0.91 -15.80
CA ALA A 7 2.67 -0.06 -16.76
C ALA A 7 2.12 -1.33 -16.11
N ASP A 8 2.58 -1.68 -14.93
CA ASP A 8 2.10 -2.82 -14.13
C ASP A 8 0.83 -2.53 -13.33
N GLY A 9 0.28 -1.32 -13.45
CA GLY A 9 -0.95 -0.90 -12.78
C GLY A 9 -0.76 -0.47 -11.33
N LEU A 10 0.47 -0.47 -10.81
CA LEU A 10 0.80 0.02 -9.47
C LEU A 10 1.10 1.53 -9.49
N PRO A 11 1.09 2.22 -8.34
CA PRO A 11 1.39 3.64 -8.29
C PRO A 11 2.84 3.93 -8.71
N ALA A 12 3.01 4.76 -9.72
CA ALA A 12 4.31 5.32 -10.10
C ALA A 12 4.60 6.62 -9.33
N SER A 13 3.56 7.37 -8.98
CA SER A 13 3.65 8.63 -8.24
C SER A 13 2.36 8.84 -7.48
N ILE A 14 2.47 9.38 -6.28
CA ILE A 14 1.36 9.81 -5.44
C ILE A 14 1.68 11.20 -4.92
N VAL A 15 0.86 12.18 -5.29
CA VAL A 15 1.04 13.58 -4.93
C VAL A 15 -0.07 14.05 -4.02
N ALA A 16 0.28 14.65 -2.89
CA ALA A 16 -0.62 15.37 -2.01
C ALA A 16 -0.51 16.89 -2.26
N ASN A 17 -1.66 17.57 -2.36
CA ASN A 17 -1.75 19.00 -2.64
C ASN A 17 -2.20 19.77 -1.40
N TYR A 18 -1.49 19.63 -0.29
CA TYR A 18 -1.79 20.34 0.96
C TYR A 18 -0.57 21.14 1.43
N ASP A 19 -0.82 22.35 1.92
CA ASP A 19 0.20 23.20 2.52
C ASP A 19 0.55 22.73 3.96
N GLN A 20 1.43 23.47 4.64
CA GLN A 20 1.86 23.15 6.01
C GLN A 20 0.73 23.32 7.04
N ALA A 21 -0.32 24.06 6.71
CA ALA A 21 -1.52 24.22 7.53
C ALA A 21 -2.62 23.20 7.19
N ASN A 22 -2.31 22.19 6.35
CA ASN A 22 -3.27 21.20 5.83
C ASN A 22 -4.43 21.81 5.01
N GLN A 23 -4.19 22.96 4.40
CA GLN A 23 -5.14 23.55 3.48
C GLN A 23 -4.86 23.07 2.06
N LEU A 24 -5.92 22.78 1.31
CA LEU A 24 -5.81 22.35 -0.08
C LEU A 24 -5.24 23.49 -0.94
N ASP A 25 -4.05 23.27 -1.52
CA ASP A 25 -3.41 24.17 -2.46
C ASP A 25 -2.92 23.38 -3.67
N ARG A 26 -3.56 23.55 -4.81
CA ARG A 26 -3.23 22.82 -6.05
C ARG A 26 -1.91 23.26 -6.70
N SER A 27 -1.32 24.34 -6.25
CA SER A 27 0.01 24.78 -6.68
C SER A 27 1.14 24.00 -6.01
N ILE A 28 0.83 23.33 -4.87
CA ILE A 28 1.76 22.52 -4.09
C ILE A 28 1.74 21.07 -4.60
N SER A 29 2.91 20.48 -4.69
CA SER A 29 3.12 19.10 -5.11
C SER A 29 4.04 18.38 -4.12
N ASN A 30 3.46 17.71 -3.15
CA ASN A 30 4.19 16.91 -2.17
C ASN A 30 4.20 15.45 -2.64
N GLU A 31 5.30 15.04 -3.28
CA GLU A 31 5.47 13.65 -3.74
C GLU A 31 5.68 12.71 -2.55
N VAL A 32 4.89 11.66 -2.50
CA VAL A 32 4.93 10.64 -1.43
C VAL A 32 5.94 9.55 -1.76
N LEU A 33 6.00 9.11 -3.02
CA LEU A 33 6.86 8.03 -3.47
C LEU A 33 8.17 8.57 -4.06
N ALA A 34 9.31 8.04 -3.63
CA ALA A 34 10.62 8.33 -4.23
C ALA A 34 10.83 7.54 -5.53
N LYS A 35 10.20 6.37 -5.64
CA LYS A 35 10.21 5.50 -6.83
C LYS A 35 8.84 4.87 -7.01
N PRO A 36 8.51 4.40 -8.23
CA PRO A 36 7.32 3.60 -8.45
C PRO A 36 7.25 2.41 -7.50
N VAL A 37 6.05 2.09 -7.03
CA VAL A 37 5.80 0.86 -6.28
C VAL A 37 6.19 -0.33 -7.15
N ALA A 38 6.96 -1.26 -6.60
CA ALA A 38 7.41 -2.44 -7.31
C ALA A 38 6.84 -3.72 -6.70
N PHE A 39 6.36 -4.61 -7.55
CA PHE A 39 5.99 -5.98 -7.19
C PHE A 39 7.09 -6.93 -7.65
N VAL A 40 7.68 -7.68 -6.72
CA VAL A 40 8.86 -8.51 -6.96
C VAL A 40 8.56 -9.94 -6.58
N VAL A 41 8.83 -10.85 -7.50
CA VAL A 41 8.84 -12.29 -7.26
C VAL A 41 10.28 -12.78 -7.41
N GLU A 42 10.80 -13.40 -6.38
CA GLU A 42 12.17 -13.96 -6.35
C GLU A 42 12.10 -15.47 -6.30
N THR A 43 12.76 -16.12 -7.25
CA THR A 43 12.83 -17.56 -7.37
C THR A 43 14.24 -18.07 -7.07
N SER A 44 14.44 -19.38 -7.04
CA SER A 44 15.78 -19.98 -6.95
C SER A 44 16.71 -19.58 -8.10
N LYS A 45 16.15 -19.13 -9.25
CA LYS A 45 16.89 -18.66 -10.43
C LYS A 45 17.18 -17.15 -10.41
N GLY A 46 16.66 -16.41 -9.42
CA GLY A 46 16.76 -14.95 -9.29
C GLY A 46 15.43 -14.25 -9.39
N THR A 47 15.47 -12.93 -9.59
CA THR A 47 14.27 -12.10 -9.71
C THR A 47 13.57 -12.36 -11.04
N GLU A 48 12.29 -12.69 -10.98
CA GLU A 48 11.46 -12.91 -12.15
C GLU A 48 11.17 -11.58 -12.89
N LYS A 49 11.41 -11.57 -14.19
CA LYS A 49 11.15 -10.40 -15.04
C LYS A 49 9.70 -10.43 -15.53
N LEU A 50 8.82 -9.80 -14.78
CA LEU A 50 7.41 -9.69 -15.11
C LEU A 50 7.18 -8.60 -16.16
N LYS A 51 6.64 -8.97 -17.31
CA LYS A 51 6.27 -8.03 -18.39
C LYS A 51 4.79 -7.70 -18.32
N PRO A 52 4.42 -6.42 -18.12
CA PRO A 52 3.03 -6.02 -18.05
C PRO A 52 2.35 -6.08 -19.42
N SER A 53 1.07 -6.48 -19.44
CA SER A 53 0.16 -6.25 -20.55
C SER A 53 -0.26 -4.77 -20.59
N LYS A 54 -1.05 -4.40 -21.59
CA LYS A 54 -1.75 -3.09 -21.57
C LYS A 54 -2.70 -3.05 -20.37
N ILE A 55 -2.78 -1.89 -19.70
CA ILE A 55 -3.77 -1.63 -18.66
C ILE A 55 -5.17 -1.66 -19.29
N GLU A 56 -6.03 -2.49 -18.73
CA GLU A 56 -7.45 -2.57 -19.10
C GLU A 56 -8.28 -1.86 -18.02
N PHE A 57 -8.96 -0.78 -18.40
CA PHE A 57 -9.88 -0.07 -17.50
C PHE A 57 -11.25 -0.75 -17.57
N LEU A 58 -11.66 -1.36 -16.46
CA LEU A 58 -12.93 -2.09 -16.33
C LEU A 58 -14.09 -1.15 -15.99
N LYS A 59 -13.80 -0.07 -15.25
CA LYS A 59 -14.78 0.94 -14.84
C LYS A 59 -14.12 2.31 -14.71
N GLN A 60 -14.80 3.32 -15.22
CA GLN A 60 -14.37 4.72 -15.09
C GLN A 60 -15.58 5.60 -14.80
N THR A 61 -15.68 6.07 -13.58
CA THR A 61 -16.70 7.02 -13.12
C THR A 61 -16.06 8.07 -12.22
N PRO A 62 -16.69 9.20 -11.95
CA PRO A 62 -16.15 10.19 -11.02
C PRO A 62 -15.87 9.65 -9.60
N ALA A 63 -16.59 8.60 -9.18
CA ALA A 63 -16.49 8.01 -7.85
C ALA A 63 -15.57 6.80 -7.78
N THR A 64 -15.31 6.13 -8.91
CA THR A 64 -14.62 4.84 -8.91
C THR A 64 -13.88 4.62 -10.22
N LEU A 65 -12.63 4.19 -10.11
CA LEU A 65 -11.81 3.71 -11.21
C LEU A 65 -11.42 2.26 -10.91
N GLU A 66 -11.64 1.34 -11.86
CA GLU A 66 -11.23 -0.06 -11.73
C GLU A 66 -10.39 -0.45 -12.95
N TRP A 67 -9.27 -1.16 -12.71
CA TRP A 67 -8.38 -1.60 -13.78
C TRP A 67 -7.77 -2.95 -13.48
N LYS A 68 -7.30 -3.59 -14.56
CA LYS A 68 -6.65 -4.88 -14.53
C LYS A 68 -5.38 -4.85 -15.37
N VAL A 69 -4.34 -5.55 -14.90
CA VAL A 69 -3.10 -5.79 -15.65
C VAL A 69 -2.65 -7.23 -15.44
N LEU A 70 -2.21 -7.88 -16.52
CA LEU A 70 -1.53 -9.16 -16.45
C LEU A 70 -0.03 -8.92 -16.55
N LEU A 71 0.71 -9.57 -15.65
CA LEU A 71 2.16 -9.53 -15.59
C LEU A 71 2.68 -10.93 -15.92
N LYS A 72 3.34 -11.06 -17.08
CA LYS A 72 3.83 -12.36 -17.56
C LYS A 72 5.33 -12.51 -17.34
N GLY A 73 5.71 -13.52 -16.59
CA GLY A 73 7.08 -13.97 -16.42
C GLY A 73 7.34 -15.29 -17.16
N SER A 74 8.50 -15.88 -16.92
CA SER A 74 8.88 -17.17 -17.49
C SER A 74 8.39 -18.36 -16.65
N ASP A 75 8.45 -18.24 -15.35
CA ASP A 75 8.09 -19.28 -14.40
C ASP A 75 6.79 -18.96 -13.62
N VAL A 76 6.41 -17.68 -13.56
CA VAL A 76 5.19 -17.22 -12.90
C VAL A 76 4.47 -16.16 -13.74
N GLU A 77 3.19 -16.03 -13.51
CA GLU A 77 2.41 -14.88 -13.93
C GLU A 77 1.72 -14.24 -12.73
N ALA A 78 1.40 -12.96 -12.82
CA ALA A 78 0.63 -12.27 -11.80
C ALA A 78 -0.52 -11.48 -12.44
N GLU A 79 -1.65 -11.44 -11.76
CA GLU A 79 -2.78 -10.60 -12.11
C GLU A 79 -2.89 -9.49 -11.06
N CYS A 80 -2.89 -8.26 -11.52
CA CYS A 80 -3.15 -7.08 -10.70
C CYS A 80 -4.56 -6.58 -11.02
N LEU A 81 -5.48 -6.69 -10.07
CA LEU A 81 -6.80 -6.08 -10.11
C LEU A 81 -6.86 -4.97 -9.08
N ALA A 82 -7.28 -3.79 -9.50
CA ALA A 82 -7.29 -2.63 -8.63
C ALA A 82 -8.60 -1.83 -8.73
N LYS A 83 -8.95 -1.22 -7.60
CA LYS A 83 -10.10 -0.33 -7.47
C LYS A 83 -9.72 0.89 -6.66
N MET A 84 -9.81 2.05 -7.26
CA MET A 84 -9.62 3.34 -6.63
C MET A 84 -10.96 4.02 -6.38
N LEU A 85 -11.12 4.59 -5.20
CA LEU A 85 -12.26 5.39 -4.80
C LEU A 85 -11.92 6.89 -4.81
N PHE A 86 -12.94 7.73 -4.82
CA PHE A 86 -12.78 9.19 -4.87
C PHE A 86 -12.02 9.79 -3.67
N ASP A 87 -11.98 9.09 -2.54
CA ASP A 87 -11.27 9.48 -1.32
C ASP A 87 -9.75 9.16 -1.37
N GLY A 88 -9.27 8.58 -2.48
CA GLY A 88 -7.89 8.18 -2.66
C GLY A 88 -7.57 6.77 -2.12
N THR A 89 -8.55 6.05 -1.59
CA THR A 89 -8.37 4.64 -1.23
C THR A 89 -8.19 3.79 -2.47
N ILE A 90 -7.11 3.00 -2.54
CA ILE A 90 -6.88 2.05 -3.61
C ILE A 90 -6.79 0.65 -3.01
N ASN A 91 -7.68 -0.25 -3.44
CA ASN A 91 -7.62 -1.66 -3.12
C ASN A 91 -6.95 -2.41 -4.25
N TYR A 92 -5.88 -3.13 -3.94
CA TYR A 92 -5.18 -4.02 -4.86
C TYR A 92 -5.43 -5.47 -4.51
N GLN A 93 -5.68 -6.28 -5.50
CA GLN A 93 -5.66 -7.73 -5.42
C GLN A 93 -4.59 -8.24 -6.38
N LEU A 94 -3.53 -8.79 -5.81
CA LEU A 94 -2.42 -9.39 -6.55
C LEU A 94 -2.53 -10.90 -6.43
N LYS A 95 -2.72 -11.57 -7.57
CA LYS A 95 -2.78 -13.03 -7.66
C LYS A 95 -1.56 -13.50 -8.43
N VAL A 96 -0.74 -14.34 -7.80
CA VAL A 96 0.41 -14.98 -8.44
C VAL A 96 0.08 -16.42 -8.75
N THR A 97 0.40 -16.85 -9.95
CA THR A 97 0.19 -18.22 -10.44
C THR A 97 1.51 -18.76 -10.97
N ALA A 98 1.93 -19.92 -10.48
CA ALA A 98 3.07 -20.64 -11.03
C ALA A 98 2.67 -21.29 -12.37
N LEU A 99 3.48 -21.08 -13.41
CA LEU A 99 3.29 -21.67 -14.75
C LEU A 99 3.93 -23.05 -14.87
N ARG A 100 4.81 -23.39 -13.95
CA ARG A 100 5.51 -24.67 -13.79
C ARG A 100 5.97 -24.86 -12.37
N ASP A 101 6.54 -25.98 -12.05
CA ASP A 101 7.19 -26.20 -10.76
C ASP A 101 8.34 -25.22 -10.59
N VAL A 102 8.23 -24.35 -9.60
CA VAL A 102 9.21 -23.30 -9.29
C VAL A 102 9.36 -23.13 -7.79
N GLN A 103 10.61 -23.01 -7.36
CA GLN A 103 10.91 -22.67 -5.98
C GLN A 103 10.90 -21.16 -5.81
N VAL A 104 9.85 -20.64 -5.21
CA VAL A 104 9.72 -19.21 -4.84
C VAL A 104 10.46 -18.99 -3.54
N LYS A 105 11.37 -18.01 -3.52
CA LYS A 105 12.11 -17.58 -2.32
C LYS A 105 11.40 -16.44 -1.59
N ASP A 106 10.84 -15.49 -2.37
CA ASP A 106 10.22 -14.31 -1.81
C ASP A 106 9.19 -13.71 -2.79
N ILE A 107 8.11 -13.16 -2.23
CA ILE A 107 7.15 -12.33 -2.93
C ILE A 107 6.93 -11.08 -2.10
N ARG A 108 7.28 -9.92 -2.65
CA ARG A 108 7.21 -8.65 -1.92
C ARG A 108 6.72 -7.50 -2.75
N THR A 109 6.12 -6.53 -2.09
CA THR A 109 5.81 -5.22 -2.65
C THR A 109 6.73 -4.20 -1.99
N VAL A 110 7.39 -3.38 -2.80
CA VAL A 110 8.36 -2.37 -2.34
C VAL A 110 7.75 -0.99 -2.49
N PHE A 111 7.75 -0.22 -1.41
CA PHE A 111 7.28 1.16 -1.35
C PHE A 111 8.45 2.05 -0.92
N ASP A 112 9.04 2.75 -1.87
CA ASP A 112 10.10 3.72 -1.59
C ASP A 112 9.47 5.10 -1.36
N TYR A 113 9.46 5.55 -0.10
CA TYR A 113 8.92 6.88 0.25
C TYR A 113 9.98 7.96 0.07
N THR A 114 9.53 9.17 -0.26
CA THR A 114 10.39 10.34 -0.16
C THR A 114 10.77 10.62 1.29
N HIS A 115 11.91 11.26 1.51
CA HIS A 115 12.32 11.68 2.86
C HIS A 115 11.26 12.58 3.51
N TYR A 116 10.64 13.45 2.71
CA TYR A 116 9.56 14.34 3.15
C TYR A 116 8.35 13.56 3.67
N ALA A 117 7.87 12.57 2.94
CA ALA A 117 6.68 11.79 3.27
C ALA A 117 6.95 10.56 4.16
N SER A 118 8.11 10.49 4.82
CA SER A 118 8.47 9.41 5.74
C SER A 118 9.02 9.88 7.08
N LYS A 119 8.68 11.12 7.47
CA LYS A 119 9.16 11.74 8.70
C LYS A 119 8.59 11.06 9.96
N TYR A 120 7.34 10.67 9.89
CA TYR A 120 6.62 10.04 10.99
C TYR A 120 6.11 8.66 10.59
N ILE A 121 5.93 7.80 11.60
CA ILE A 121 5.41 6.43 11.46
C ILE A 121 4.29 6.20 12.45
N MET A 122 3.29 5.41 12.03
CA MET A 122 2.23 4.89 12.89
C MET A 122 1.78 3.52 12.37
N GLY A 123 1.58 2.57 13.27
CA GLY A 123 1.15 1.20 12.93
C GLY A 123 2.15 0.15 13.39
N LEU A 124 2.02 -1.07 12.89
CA LEU A 124 2.88 -2.23 13.20
C LEU A 124 3.00 -2.53 14.70
N GLY A 125 2.02 -2.11 15.52
CA GLY A 125 2.07 -2.29 16.98
C GLY A 125 3.07 -1.37 17.69
N VAL A 126 3.71 -0.43 17.00
CA VAL A 126 4.61 0.56 17.59
C VAL A 126 3.88 1.86 17.89
N LYS A 127 4.33 2.54 18.95
CA LYS A 127 3.84 3.89 19.29
C LYS A 127 4.16 4.85 18.13
N GLY A 128 3.16 5.59 17.67
CA GLY A 128 3.35 6.61 16.63
C GLY A 128 4.30 7.72 17.08
N GLY A 129 5.09 8.25 16.14
CA GLY A 129 6.05 9.32 16.39
C GLY A 129 7.03 9.50 15.25
N ALA A 130 8.21 10.07 15.51
CA ALA A 130 9.28 10.17 14.54
C ALA A 130 9.68 8.75 14.06
N ARG A 131 9.87 8.60 12.75
CA ARG A 131 10.32 7.33 12.18
C ARG A 131 11.74 7.03 12.69
N PRO A 132 11.99 5.84 13.27
CA PRO A 132 13.33 5.45 13.67
C PRO A 132 14.23 5.22 12.44
N ASP A 133 15.53 5.38 12.62
CA ASP A 133 16.52 5.08 11.59
C ASP A 133 16.86 3.57 11.51
N SER A 134 16.40 2.81 12.51
CA SER A 134 16.60 1.36 12.57
C SER A 134 15.53 0.61 11.78
N THR A 135 15.88 -0.60 11.33
CA THR A 135 14.93 -1.53 10.73
C THR A 135 13.90 -1.98 11.78
N ILE A 136 12.64 -2.03 11.38
CA ILE A 136 11.55 -2.59 12.17
C ILE A 136 11.17 -3.94 11.54
N ASP A 137 11.50 -5.02 12.23
CA ASP A 137 11.01 -6.35 11.88
C ASP A 137 9.61 -6.57 12.48
N TRP A 138 8.69 -7.05 11.66
CA TRP A 138 7.33 -7.34 12.11
C TRP A 138 6.76 -8.54 11.36
N LYS A 139 5.74 -9.15 11.96
CA LYS A 139 4.92 -10.17 11.31
C LYS A 139 3.49 -9.70 11.20
N TRP A 140 2.86 -10.01 10.07
CA TRP A 140 1.44 -9.74 9.87
C TRP A 140 0.60 -10.48 10.91
N ASP A 141 -0.22 -9.74 11.65
CA ASP A 141 -1.09 -10.27 12.69
C ASP A 141 -2.23 -9.28 12.94
N THR A 142 -3.44 -9.63 12.49
CA THR A 142 -4.62 -8.76 12.62
C THR A 142 -5.07 -8.60 14.07
N ILE A 143 -4.87 -9.62 14.91
CA ILE A 143 -5.25 -9.57 16.33
C ILE A 143 -4.38 -8.56 17.07
N LYS A 144 -3.09 -8.56 16.79
CA LYS A 144 -2.12 -7.61 17.34
C LYS A 144 -2.13 -6.25 16.63
N GLN A 145 -3.04 -6.04 15.67
CA GLN A 145 -3.11 -4.85 14.83
C GLN A 145 -1.83 -4.56 14.02
N GLN A 146 -1.06 -5.59 13.73
CA GLN A 146 0.16 -5.56 12.90
C GLN A 146 -0.17 -5.85 11.44
N ASP A 147 -1.20 -5.21 10.91
CA ASP A 147 -1.72 -5.40 9.55
C ASP A 147 -1.53 -4.16 8.69
N ARG A 148 -1.05 -3.05 9.26
CA ARG A 148 -0.97 -1.76 8.58
C ARG A 148 0.17 -0.90 9.09
N ILE A 149 0.62 -0.04 8.19
CA ILE A 149 1.59 1.01 8.46
C ILE A 149 1.16 2.30 7.78
N TRP A 150 1.27 3.41 8.47
CA TRP A 150 1.23 4.74 7.90
C TRP A 150 2.61 5.38 8.02
N LEU A 151 3.10 5.91 6.89
CA LEU A 151 4.27 6.78 6.85
C LEU A 151 3.86 8.12 6.25
N GLY A 152 4.34 9.21 6.84
CA GLY A 152 3.95 10.53 6.37
C GLY A 152 4.66 11.69 7.05
N ASN A 153 4.28 12.87 6.61
CA ASN A 153 4.46 14.15 7.26
C ASN A 153 3.06 14.71 7.60
N VAL A 154 2.96 15.94 8.13
CA VAL A 154 1.67 16.55 8.51
C VAL A 154 0.68 16.67 7.36
N ASN A 155 1.15 16.87 6.13
CA ASN A 155 0.35 17.19 4.94
C ASN A 155 0.56 16.26 3.74
N ALA A 156 1.35 15.21 3.89
CA ALA A 156 1.55 14.19 2.86
C ALA A 156 1.93 12.86 3.50
N GLY A 157 1.31 11.78 3.09
CA GLY A 157 1.61 10.45 3.57
C GLY A 157 0.71 9.41 2.94
N MET A 158 1.01 8.15 3.23
CA MET A 158 0.23 7.02 2.74
C MET A 158 0.14 5.94 3.81
N GLN A 159 -1.04 5.35 3.94
CA GLN A 159 -1.24 4.14 4.71
C GLN A 159 -1.26 2.93 3.79
N VAL A 160 -0.53 1.90 4.17
CA VAL A 160 -0.57 0.59 3.52
C VAL A 160 -1.19 -0.41 4.49
N VAL A 161 -2.19 -1.17 4.01
CA VAL A 161 -2.86 -2.22 4.77
C VAL A 161 -2.66 -3.53 4.02
N PHE A 162 -2.11 -4.54 4.69
CA PHE A 162 -1.94 -5.87 4.14
C PHE A 162 -3.10 -6.77 4.56
N LYS A 163 -3.69 -7.44 3.59
CA LYS A 163 -4.85 -8.31 3.77
C LYS A 163 -4.59 -9.65 3.11
N ASP A 164 -5.10 -10.72 3.69
CA ASP A 164 -5.24 -12.01 3.03
C ASP A 164 -6.65 -12.18 2.44
N SER A 165 -6.92 -13.34 1.83
CA SER A 165 -8.24 -13.67 1.27
C SER A 165 -9.37 -13.73 2.30
N ASN A 166 -9.03 -13.94 3.56
CA ASN A 166 -9.97 -14.10 4.68
C ASN A 166 -9.84 -12.96 5.71
N TYR A 167 -9.33 -11.82 5.26
CA TYR A 167 -9.05 -10.70 6.14
C TYR A 167 -10.29 -10.29 6.94
N LYS A 168 -10.17 -10.47 8.26
CA LYS A 168 -11.12 -9.96 9.25
C LYS A 168 -10.32 -9.28 10.34
N ARG A 169 -10.60 -8.02 10.56
CA ARG A 169 -10.02 -7.29 11.67
C ARG A 169 -11.02 -7.27 12.81
N PRO A 170 -10.63 -7.62 14.04
CA PRO A 170 -11.49 -7.46 15.19
C PRO A 170 -12.03 -6.03 15.27
N LEU A 171 -13.34 -5.90 15.42
CA LEU A 171 -13.96 -4.61 15.66
C LEU A 171 -13.60 -4.17 17.07
N VAL A 172 -12.78 -3.14 17.20
CA VAL A 172 -12.41 -2.56 18.48
C VAL A 172 -13.14 -1.24 18.61
N ASN A 173 -14.16 -1.19 19.45
CA ASN A 173 -14.82 0.05 19.81
C ASN A 173 -14.04 0.74 20.91
N ILE A 174 -13.75 2.01 20.70
CA ILE A 174 -13.15 2.88 21.70
C ILE A 174 -14.27 3.74 22.27
N TYR A 175 -14.44 3.70 23.58
CA TYR A 175 -15.34 4.62 24.26
C TYR A 175 -14.67 5.24 25.48
N TYR A 176 -15.11 6.41 25.84
CA TYR A 176 -14.61 7.14 27.01
C TYR A 176 -15.55 6.94 28.18
N GLU A 177 -14.98 6.53 29.30
CA GLU A 177 -15.67 6.47 30.56
C GLU A 177 -14.78 7.14 31.63
N PHE A 178 -15.21 8.24 32.19
CA PHE A 178 -14.48 9.02 33.18
C PHE A 178 -13.01 9.30 32.83
N GLY A 179 -12.78 9.71 31.58
CA GLY A 179 -11.43 9.98 31.08
C GLY A 179 -10.57 8.76 30.81
N ARG A 180 -11.10 7.54 30.93
CA ARG A 180 -10.43 6.31 30.55
C ARG A 180 -10.91 5.84 29.19
N ILE A 181 -9.97 5.39 28.39
CA ILE A 181 -10.30 4.71 27.13
C ILE A 181 -10.42 3.24 27.46
N ARG A 182 -11.58 2.66 27.21
CA ARG A 182 -11.81 1.22 27.29
C ARG A 182 -11.98 0.66 25.87
N TYR A 183 -11.41 -0.50 25.69
CA TYR A 183 -11.61 -1.32 24.50
C TYR A 183 -12.53 -2.45 24.90
N PRO A 184 -13.82 -2.43 24.53
CA PRO A 184 -14.70 -3.55 24.80
C PRO A 184 -14.12 -4.79 24.12
N HIS A 185 -14.05 -5.87 24.86
CA HIS A 185 -13.70 -7.17 24.30
C HIS A 185 -14.83 -7.58 23.35
N SER A 186 -14.48 -7.89 22.11
CA SER A 186 -15.38 -8.48 21.12
C SER A 186 -15.64 -9.94 21.45
#